data_c3301633754b8deae2227808fbf890b9
#
_entry.id   c3301633754b8deae2227808fbf890b9
#
_cell.length_a   1.000
_cell.length_b   1.000
_cell.length_c   1.000
_cell.angle_alpha   90.00
_cell.angle_beta   90.00
_cell.angle_gamma   90.00
#
_symmetry.space_group_name_H-M   'P 1'
#
loop_
_entity.id
_entity.type
_entity.pdbx_description
1 polymer ?
#
loop_
_entity_poly.entity_id
_entity_poly.type
_entity_poly.pdbx_seq_one_letter_code
_entity_poly.pdbx_strand_id
1 'polypeptide(L)'
;MFLITVRKALSIVLSFILGFFTYPFSFLPSVNDSDFEINHGAFNAERIVLNGKSEEIYFDNGAVFEGDYLVFDRETTFNFKDITHGWFNYYGITYSADSYIRGTLNYRCGTAKRSEHFFLEPGENVSFYSFINNMLDGTKANGIYSISFEPLNSEKAQLKVHGLALFNREIPDENVYIQTDAYKIGVNLLWGGALSYMEDLNSNVEAVEKDGRIFVDSDAGKRYNAPVVNSNVNLINRADTGRLVQQSYYGSFAGQGYENGVYMGNVWDYNPVQGGNQFNENSKIVDIRYDENSIYIKCQPLDWAKEKEHITPSYMEATYAIEGDLVKVSCRFTDFSGYIANVRDQEIPAFYCIEPFNRYVYYGGDKPWTNDTLSIEPELIFWPDAGYPKFNSLENWSAFIGEFDDSFGIGVYVTGETEFLSGVFEREKTTNHDPSIDGTTSYIAVIRKMALQSYTPFEYDYYLTTGNTTEIRENFSTVAK
;
A
#
# COMPACT_ATOMS: atom_id res chain seq x y z
N MET A 1 18.31 -34.14 26.88
CA MET A 1 16.88 -34.28 26.58
C MET A 1 16.20 -32.90 26.41
N PHE A 2 16.50 -31.92 27.24
CA PHE A 2 15.92 -30.56 27.15
C PHE A 2 16.32 -29.80 25.86
N LEU A 3 17.56 -29.91 25.40
CA LEU A 3 18.05 -29.24 24.18
C LEU A 3 17.41 -29.75 22.86
N ILE A 4 16.99 -31.02 22.82
CA ILE A 4 16.36 -31.60 21.64
C ILE A 4 14.92 -31.12 21.52
N THR A 5 14.24 -30.89 22.63
CA THR A 5 12.86 -30.39 22.66
C THR A 5 12.81 -28.91 22.26
N VAL A 6 13.78 -28.10 22.69
CA VAL A 6 13.89 -26.68 22.33
C VAL A 6 14.22 -26.51 20.83
N ARG A 7 15.12 -27.35 20.26
CA ARG A 7 15.41 -27.32 18.83
C ARG A 7 14.21 -27.75 17.95
N LYS A 8 13.41 -28.72 18.39
CA LYS A 8 12.18 -29.09 17.68
C LYS A 8 11.10 -28.00 17.77
N ALA A 9 10.95 -27.37 18.93
CA ALA A 9 10.03 -26.25 19.09
C ALA A 9 10.48 -25.02 18.25
N LEU A 10 11.76 -24.68 18.22
CA LEU A 10 12.30 -23.63 17.36
C LEU A 10 12.17 -23.95 15.87
N SER A 11 12.41 -25.20 15.48
CA SER A 11 12.24 -25.64 14.08
C SER A 11 10.78 -25.59 13.63
N ILE A 12 9.85 -25.92 14.51
CA ILE A 12 8.41 -25.81 14.23
C ILE A 12 8.00 -24.33 14.14
N VAL A 13 8.47 -23.47 15.02
CA VAL A 13 8.22 -22.02 14.97
C VAL A 13 8.82 -21.38 13.74
N LEU A 14 10.06 -21.72 13.35
CA LEU A 14 10.68 -21.24 12.10
C LEU A 14 9.94 -21.76 10.85
N SER A 15 9.54 -23.03 10.83
CA SER A 15 8.75 -23.56 9.72
C SER A 15 7.38 -22.89 9.60
N PHE A 16 6.83 -22.46 10.73
CA PHE A 16 5.58 -21.72 10.80
C PHE A 16 5.71 -20.29 10.26
N ILE A 17 6.77 -19.59 10.64
CA ILE A 17 7.08 -18.24 10.15
C ILE A 17 7.38 -18.29 8.65
N LEU A 18 8.20 -19.22 8.19
CA LEU A 18 8.53 -19.42 6.77
C LEU A 18 7.34 -19.87 5.91
N GLY A 19 6.39 -20.63 6.46
CA GLY A 19 5.17 -21.04 5.74
C GLY A 19 4.23 -19.89 5.41
N PHE A 20 4.22 -18.82 6.22
CA PHE A 20 3.41 -17.63 5.99
C PHE A 20 4.02 -16.66 4.95
N PHE A 21 5.33 -16.70 4.72
CA PHE A 21 6.07 -15.71 3.94
C PHE A 21 6.46 -16.15 2.52
N THR A 22 6.19 -17.40 2.13
CA THR A 22 6.67 -17.94 0.85
C THR A 22 5.67 -17.88 -0.31
N TYR A 23 4.55 -17.18 -0.20
CA TYR A 23 3.60 -17.07 -1.30
C TYR A 23 3.45 -15.63 -1.79
N PRO A 24 4.18 -15.23 -2.84
CA PRO A 24 3.76 -14.11 -3.64
C PRO A 24 2.50 -14.52 -4.44
N PHE A 25 1.42 -13.84 -4.25
CA PHE A 25 0.24 -13.68 -5.11
C PHE A 25 -0.21 -14.79 -6.06
N SER A 26 0.12 -16.05 -5.90
CA SER A 26 -0.43 -17.09 -6.76
C SER A 26 -0.71 -18.37 -6.00
N PHE A 27 -2.00 -18.71 -5.94
CA PHE A 27 -2.52 -20.01 -5.49
C PHE A 27 -2.20 -20.40 -4.05
N LEU A 28 -3.04 -19.96 -3.13
CA LEU A 28 -3.20 -20.71 -1.90
C LEU A 28 -3.76 -22.08 -2.28
N PRO A 29 -3.15 -23.19 -1.86
CA PRO A 29 -3.75 -24.51 -2.03
C PRO A 29 -5.10 -24.54 -1.30
N SER A 30 -6.01 -25.40 -1.75
CA SER A 30 -7.30 -25.62 -1.08
C SER A 30 -7.09 -25.74 0.43
N VAL A 31 -7.60 -24.78 1.19
CA VAL A 31 -7.37 -24.72 2.64
C VAL A 31 -8.27 -25.76 3.29
N ASN A 32 -7.68 -26.78 3.88
CA ASN A 32 -8.40 -27.74 4.70
C ASN A 32 -8.74 -27.14 6.07
N ASP A 33 -9.77 -27.62 6.72
CA ASP A 33 -10.08 -27.28 8.12
C ASP A 33 -8.87 -27.49 9.03
N SER A 34 -8.06 -28.53 8.79
CA SER A 34 -6.82 -28.81 9.51
C SER A 34 -5.74 -27.74 9.34
N ASP A 35 -5.62 -27.13 8.17
CA ASP A 35 -4.62 -26.08 7.90
C ASP A 35 -4.98 -24.79 8.65
N PHE A 36 -6.26 -24.49 8.73
CA PHE A 36 -6.75 -23.35 9.52
C PHE A 36 -6.51 -23.57 11.03
N GLU A 37 -6.78 -24.76 11.56
CA GLU A 37 -6.52 -25.12 12.96
C GLU A 37 -5.03 -25.10 13.32
N ILE A 38 -4.17 -25.63 12.45
CA ILE A 38 -2.72 -25.65 12.64
C ILE A 38 -2.16 -24.23 12.65
N ASN A 39 -2.62 -23.38 11.75
CA ASN A 39 -2.10 -22.03 11.57
C ASN A 39 -2.57 -21.06 12.68
N HIS A 40 -3.66 -21.35 13.39
CA HIS A 40 -4.21 -20.47 14.42
C HIS A 40 -4.11 -21.02 15.84
N GLY A 41 -3.86 -22.31 16.03
CA GLY A 41 -3.71 -22.93 17.35
C GLY A 41 -2.53 -22.41 18.19
N ALA A 42 -1.55 -21.76 17.56
CA ALA A 42 -0.39 -21.15 18.25
C ALA A 42 -0.68 -19.73 18.79
N PHE A 43 -1.82 -19.10 18.44
CA PHE A 43 -2.08 -17.69 18.69
C PHE A 43 -3.24 -17.39 19.66
N ASN A 44 -3.65 -18.31 20.53
CA ASN A 44 -4.86 -18.16 21.33
C ASN A 44 -6.08 -17.75 20.46
N ALA A 45 -6.26 -18.44 19.34
CA ALA A 45 -7.34 -18.18 18.43
C ALA A 45 -8.65 -18.83 18.93
N GLU A 46 -9.74 -18.09 18.81
CA GLU A 46 -11.07 -18.63 19.03
C GLU A 46 -11.76 -18.80 17.67
N ARG A 47 -12.22 -20.03 17.41
CA ARG A 47 -12.81 -20.41 16.12
C ARG A 47 -14.32 -20.39 16.19
N ILE A 48 -14.93 -19.72 15.23
CA ILE A 48 -16.37 -19.70 15.02
C ILE A 48 -16.66 -20.43 13.70
N VAL A 49 -17.49 -21.45 13.73
CA VAL A 49 -17.89 -22.20 12.53
C VAL A 49 -19.26 -21.71 12.09
N LEU A 50 -19.34 -21.16 10.89
CA LEU A 50 -20.60 -20.77 10.27
C LEU A 50 -21.14 -21.94 9.44
N ASN A 51 -21.77 -22.90 10.14
CA ASN A 51 -22.56 -23.94 9.49
C ASN A 51 -23.99 -23.89 10.02
N GLY A 52 -25.00 -24.14 9.21
CA GLY A 52 -26.41 -24.06 9.58
C GLY A 52 -26.88 -24.98 10.71
N LYS A 53 -25.97 -25.60 11.47
CA LYS A 53 -26.22 -26.60 12.50
C LYS A 53 -25.82 -26.16 13.91
N SER A 54 -25.22 -24.98 14.08
CA SER A 54 -24.79 -24.51 15.40
C SER A 54 -25.95 -23.90 16.17
N GLU A 55 -26.21 -24.37 17.40
CA GLU A 55 -27.21 -23.79 18.31
C GLU A 55 -26.84 -22.36 18.79
N GLU A 56 -25.65 -21.92 18.55
CA GLU A 56 -25.13 -20.61 18.94
C GLU A 56 -25.36 -19.51 17.89
N ILE A 57 -25.88 -19.89 16.72
CA ILE A 57 -26.05 -18.98 15.56
C ILE A 57 -27.53 -18.91 15.21
N TYR A 58 -28.05 -17.70 15.08
CA TYR A 58 -29.39 -17.42 14.57
C TYR A 58 -29.33 -16.80 13.19
N PHE A 59 -30.23 -17.23 12.33
CA PHE A 59 -30.43 -16.61 11.04
C PHE A 59 -31.55 -15.57 11.08
N ASP A 60 -31.28 -14.39 10.52
CA ASP A 60 -32.32 -13.48 10.07
C ASP A 60 -32.39 -13.50 8.54
N ASN A 61 -33.62 -13.47 7.99
CA ASN A 61 -33.89 -13.20 6.58
C ASN A 61 -33.61 -14.30 5.54
N GLY A 62 -33.89 -15.56 5.83
CA GLY A 62 -34.13 -16.54 4.79
C GLY A 62 -32.92 -17.04 4.03
N ALA A 63 -31.74 -17.00 4.66
CA ALA A 63 -30.58 -17.68 4.13
C ALA A 63 -30.85 -19.18 3.99
N VAL A 64 -30.50 -19.74 2.85
CA VAL A 64 -30.66 -21.15 2.55
C VAL A 64 -29.27 -21.76 2.43
N PHE A 65 -29.06 -22.91 3.10
CA PHE A 65 -27.86 -23.71 2.86
C PHE A 65 -28.18 -24.76 1.79
N GLU A 66 -27.42 -24.72 0.70
CA GLU A 66 -27.34 -25.77 -0.30
C GLU A 66 -26.07 -26.59 -0.06
N GLY A 67 -26.19 -27.69 0.69
CA GLY A 67 -25.03 -28.42 1.20
C GLY A 67 -24.32 -27.62 2.29
N ASP A 68 -23.03 -27.31 2.07
CA ASP A 68 -22.22 -26.48 2.96
C ASP A 68 -22.14 -25.01 2.53
N TYR A 69 -22.79 -24.65 1.42
CA TYR A 69 -22.79 -23.30 0.89
C TYR A 69 -24.00 -22.52 1.39
N LEU A 70 -23.73 -21.33 1.92
CA LEU A 70 -24.73 -20.29 2.12
C LEU A 70 -25.08 -19.69 0.78
N VAL A 71 -26.37 -19.65 0.45
CA VAL A 71 -26.89 -19.11 -0.80
C VAL A 71 -27.80 -17.94 -0.48
N PHE A 72 -27.53 -16.76 -1.02
CA PHE A 72 -28.25 -15.53 -0.69
C PHE A 72 -28.30 -14.55 -1.84
N ASP A 73 -29.40 -13.79 -1.91
CA ASP A 73 -29.68 -12.77 -2.93
C ASP A 73 -29.79 -11.35 -2.35
N ARG A 74 -29.58 -11.23 -1.04
CA ARG A 74 -29.63 -9.99 -0.29
C ARG A 74 -28.74 -10.10 0.95
N GLU A 75 -28.60 -9.02 1.68
CA GLU A 75 -27.91 -9.07 2.95
C GLU A 75 -28.50 -10.13 3.88
N THR A 76 -27.65 -11.02 4.34
CA THR A 76 -27.99 -12.12 5.24
C THR A 76 -27.15 -12.03 6.48
N THR A 77 -27.80 -12.00 7.65
CA THR A 77 -27.16 -11.78 8.95
C THR A 77 -27.17 -13.04 9.81
N PHE A 78 -26.02 -13.32 10.39
CA PHE A 78 -25.83 -14.32 11.43
C PHE A 78 -25.66 -13.61 12.77
N ASN A 79 -26.54 -13.87 13.72
CA ASN A 79 -26.44 -13.36 15.08
C ASN A 79 -25.86 -14.42 15.98
N PHE A 80 -24.93 -14.03 16.86
CA PHE A 80 -24.28 -14.91 17.80
C PHE A 80 -24.86 -14.72 19.19
N LYS A 81 -25.07 -15.83 19.93
CA LYS A 81 -25.44 -15.80 21.35
C LYS A 81 -24.22 -15.48 22.19
N ASP A 82 -24.25 -14.35 22.89
CA ASP A 82 -23.35 -13.97 24.00
C ASP A 82 -21.89 -14.47 23.88
N ILE A 83 -21.29 -14.33 22.71
CA ILE A 83 -19.90 -14.68 22.52
C ILE A 83 -19.05 -13.55 23.11
N THR A 84 -18.76 -13.64 24.42
CA THR A 84 -17.72 -12.84 25.06
C THR A 84 -16.42 -13.62 25.03
N HIS A 85 -15.45 -13.12 24.34
CA HIS A 85 -14.16 -13.75 24.16
C HIS A 85 -13.08 -12.97 24.89
N GLY A 86 -11.86 -13.45 24.79
CA GLY A 86 -10.67 -12.67 25.13
C GLY A 86 -10.58 -11.38 24.28
N TRP A 87 -9.53 -10.61 24.51
CA TRP A 87 -9.26 -9.40 23.73
C TRP A 87 -8.40 -9.73 22.51
N PHE A 88 -8.90 -9.43 21.31
CA PHE A 88 -8.24 -9.74 20.03
C PHE A 88 -8.09 -8.49 19.20
N ASN A 89 -6.97 -8.40 18.47
CA ASN A 89 -6.69 -7.28 17.56
C ASN A 89 -6.87 -7.64 16.08
N TYR A 90 -7.08 -8.92 15.75
CA TYR A 90 -7.29 -9.42 14.39
C TYR A 90 -8.41 -10.45 14.32
N TYR A 91 -9.04 -10.54 13.16
CA TYR A 91 -9.84 -11.68 12.74
C TYR A 91 -9.37 -12.18 11.38
N GLY A 92 -9.61 -13.46 11.12
CA GLY A 92 -9.33 -14.12 9.85
C GLY A 92 -10.53 -14.93 9.40
N ILE A 93 -10.78 -14.94 8.12
CA ILE A 93 -11.83 -15.73 7.48
C ILE A 93 -11.24 -16.61 6.39
N THR A 94 -11.56 -17.90 6.41
CA THR A 94 -11.25 -18.86 5.37
C THR A 94 -12.53 -19.22 4.66
N TYR A 95 -12.58 -19.08 3.35
CA TYR A 95 -13.82 -19.16 2.61
C TYR A 95 -13.65 -19.61 1.16
N SER A 96 -14.75 -20.04 0.54
CA SER A 96 -14.91 -20.19 -0.90
C SER A 96 -16.13 -19.37 -1.33
N ALA A 97 -15.99 -18.54 -2.36
CA ALA A 97 -17.08 -17.71 -2.90
C ALA A 97 -17.10 -17.76 -4.43
N ASP A 98 -18.27 -17.60 -5.02
CA ASP A 98 -18.47 -17.54 -6.48
C ASP A 98 -18.53 -16.12 -7.03
N SER A 99 -18.64 -15.12 -6.16
CA SER A 99 -18.81 -13.70 -6.50
C SER A 99 -18.17 -12.80 -5.45
N TYR A 100 -18.12 -11.49 -5.76
CA TYR A 100 -17.68 -10.48 -4.78
C TYR A 100 -18.76 -10.26 -3.73
N ILE A 101 -18.34 -10.26 -2.45
CA ILE A 101 -19.24 -10.19 -1.32
C ILE A 101 -18.74 -9.10 -0.35
N ARG A 102 -19.65 -8.25 0.12
CA ARG A 102 -19.40 -7.39 1.27
C ARG A 102 -19.77 -8.15 2.55
N GLY A 103 -18.79 -8.26 3.46
CA GLY A 103 -19.02 -8.67 4.82
C GLY A 103 -19.17 -7.47 5.75
N THR A 104 -20.00 -7.60 6.77
CA THR A 104 -20.10 -6.62 7.86
C THR A 104 -19.96 -7.37 9.19
N LEU A 105 -18.88 -7.06 9.93
CA LEU A 105 -18.62 -7.62 11.23
C LEU A 105 -19.05 -6.64 12.31
N ASN A 106 -19.95 -7.07 13.17
CA ASN A 106 -20.39 -6.29 14.34
C ASN A 106 -19.79 -6.87 15.61
N TYR A 107 -19.05 -6.04 16.35
CA TYR A 107 -18.23 -6.48 17.48
C TYR A 107 -18.25 -5.47 18.63
N ARG A 108 -17.65 -5.86 19.76
CA ARG A 108 -17.51 -5.03 20.96
C ARG A 108 -16.06 -4.69 21.23
N CYS A 109 -15.82 -3.44 21.63
CA CYS A 109 -14.59 -3.01 22.27
C CYS A 109 -14.94 -2.54 23.68
N GLY A 110 -14.81 -3.41 24.68
CA GLY A 110 -15.36 -3.17 26.00
C GLY A 110 -16.88 -3.08 25.96
N THR A 111 -17.43 -1.92 26.31
CA THR A 111 -18.88 -1.63 26.26
C THR A 111 -19.33 -1.00 24.94
N ALA A 112 -18.40 -0.52 24.12
CA ALA A 112 -18.70 0.11 22.85
C ALA A 112 -19.03 -0.93 21.77
N LYS A 113 -20.11 -0.72 21.04
CA LYS A 113 -20.44 -1.49 19.83
C LYS A 113 -19.81 -0.81 18.64
N ARG A 114 -19.20 -1.61 17.77
CA ARG A 114 -18.56 -1.17 16.52
C ARG A 114 -19.02 -2.05 15.37
N SER A 115 -18.95 -1.49 14.16
CA SER A 115 -19.25 -2.18 12.92
C SER A 115 -18.12 -1.91 11.92
N GLU A 116 -17.77 -2.91 11.15
CA GLU A 116 -16.70 -2.85 10.19
C GLU A 116 -17.04 -3.62 8.93
N HIS A 117 -16.78 -3.00 7.77
CA HIS A 117 -16.95 -3.66 6.48
C HIS A 117 -15.64 -4.30 6.03
N PHE A 118 -15.76 -5.47 5.43
CA PHE A 118 -14.68 -6.15 4.71
C PHE A 118 -15.21 -6.71 3.39
N PHE A 119 -14.31 -7.03 2.48
CA PHE A 119 -14.67 -7.50 1.15
C PHE A 119 -14.03 -8.84 0.86
N LEU A 120 -14.80 -9.75 0.28
CA LEU A 120 -14.38 -11.07 -0.16
C LEU A 120 -14.38 -11.10 -1.69
N GLU A 121 -13.31 -11.64 -2.25
CA GLU A 121 -13.15 -11.87 -3.68
C GLU A 121 -13.58 -13.30 -4.03
N PRO A 122 -14.02 -13.58 -5.27
CA PRO A 122 -14.36 -14.94 -5.68
C PRO A 122 -13.13 -15.86 -5.63
N GLY A 123 -13.38 -17.14 -5.40
CA GLY A 123 -12.35 -18.18 -5.27
C GLY A 123 -12.27 -18.79 -3.86
N GLU A 124 -11.24 -19.61 -3.64
CA GLU A 124 -10.89 -20.16 -2.33
C GLU A 124 -9.79 -19.29 -1.72
N ASN A 125 -10.05 -18.66 -0.59
CA ASN A 125 -9.19 -17.64 -0.04
C ASN A 125 -9.10 -17.69 1.48
N VAL A 126 -7.99 -17.15 1.99
CA VAL A 126 -7.82 -16.75 3.39
C VAL A 126 -7.59 -15.26 3.43
N SER A 127 -8.36 -14.55 4.22
CA SER A 127 -8.20 -13.11 4.40
C SER A 127 -8.09 -12.75 5.87
N PHE A 128 -7.19 -11.83 6.18
CA PHE A 128 -6.95 -11.34 7.53
C PHE A 128 -7.30 -9.86 7.61
N TYR A 129 -7.84 -9.45 8.75
CA TYR A 129 -8.30 -8.09 8.97
C TYR A 129 -7.95 -7.63 10.38
N SER A 130 -7.44 -6.43 10.49
CA SER A 130 -7.26 -5.74 11.75
C SER A 130 -8.59 -5.17 12.26
N PHE A 131 -8.85 -5.26 13.57
CA PHE A 131 -10.01 -4.60 14.19
C PHE A 131 -9.83 -3.08 14.36
N ILE A 132 -8.68 -2.53 14.11
CA ILE A 132 -8.33 -1.15 14.39
C ILE A 132 -8.25 -0.31 13.11
N ASN A 133 -8.77 0.90 13.14
CA ASN A 133 -8.61 1.87 12.04
C ASN A 133 -7.16 2.33 11.90
N ASN A 134 -6.44 2.33 13.01
CA ASN A 134 -5.02 2.58 13.10
C ASN A 134 -4.40 1.47 13.97
N MET A 135 -3.50 0.68 13.43
CA MET A 135 -2.88 -0.44 14.16
C MET A 135 -2.22 -0.02 15.47
N LEU A 136 -1.81 1.24 15.58
CA LEU A 136 -1.07 1.78 16.72
C LEU A 136 -1.97 2.24 17.86
N ASP A 137 -3.29 2.31 17.68
CA ASP A 137 -4.22 2.75 18.72
C ASP A 137 -4.48 1.71 19.82
N GLY A 138 -4.03 0.46 19.61
CA GLY A 138 -4.15 -0.62 20.56
C GLY A 138 -5.58 -1.15 20.77
N THR A 139 -6.55 -0.73 19.96
CA THR A 139 -7.94 -1.19 20.04
C THR A 139 -8.02 -2.69 19.84
N LYS A 140 -8.77 -3.36 20.71
CA LYS A 140 -9.05 -4.80 20.66
C LYS A 140 -10.53 -5.06 20.78
N ALA A 141 -11.02 -6.04 19.99
CA ALA A 141 -12.35 -6.56 20.15
C ALA A 141 -12.40 -7.60 21.28
N ASN A 142 -13.50 -7.62 22.04
CA ASN A 142 -13.72 -8.60 23.09
C ASN A 142 -15.00 -9.41 22.90
N GLY A 143 -15.61 -9.35 21.74
CA GLY A 143 -16.76 -10.17 21.36
C GLY A 143 -17.32 -9.81 20.01
N ILE A 144 -17.81 -10.80 19.29
CA ILE A 144 -18.58 -10.63 18.05
C ILE A 144 -20.05 -10.92 18.37
N TYR A 145 -20.97 -10.10 17.89
CA TYR A 145 -22.38 -10.34 18.07
C TYR A 145 -23.18 -10.58 16.80
N SER A 146 -22.66 -10.17 15.63
CA SER A 146 -23.21 -10.59 14.35
C SER A 146 -22.20 -10.42 13.22
N ILE A 147 -22.41 -11.18 12.16
CA ILE A 147 -21.75 -11.02 10.86
C ILE A 147 -22.81 -11.07 9.77
N SER A 148 -22.73 -10.18 8.79
CA SER A 148 -23.60 -10.25 7.63
C SER A 148 -22.80 -10.30 6.33
N PHE A 149 -23.43 -10.85 5.30
CA PHE A 149 -22.88 -10.96 3.96
C PHE A 149 -23.90 -10.45 2.93
N GLU A 150 -23.42 -9.69 1.95
CA GLU A 150 -24.23 -9.13 0.87
C GLU A 150 -23.52 -9.34 -0.46
N PRO A 151 -24.19 -9.83 -1.52
CA PRO A 151 -23.60 -9.93 -2.85
C PRO A 151 -23.42 -8.54 -3.47
N LEU A 152 -22.28 -8.30 -4.13
CA LEU A 152 -21.95 -7.00 -4.68
C LEU A 152 -22.16 -6.91 -6.20
N ASN A 153 -21.77 -7.94 -6.95
CA ASN A 153 -21.75 -7.92 -8.41
C ASN A 153 -22.59 -9.03 -9.06
N SER A 154 -23.46 -9.66 -8.28
CA SER A 154 -24.34 -10.75 -8.73
C SER A 154 -25.71 -10.62 -8.07
N GLU A 155 -26.75 -11.10 -8.75
CA GLU A 155 -28.10 -11.19 -8.16
C GLU A 155 -28.18 -12.23 -7.04
N LYS A 156 -27.25 -13.19 -7.02
CA LYS A 156 -27.20 -14.27 -6.04
C LYS A 156 -25.76 -14.70 -5.86
N ALA A 157 -25.36 -14.91 -4.62
CA ALA A 157 -24.03 -15.36 -4.25
C ALA A 157 -24.06 -16.71 -3.53
N GLN A 158 -22.97 -17.46 -3.67
CA GLN A 158 -22.68 -18.66 -2.89
C GLN A 158 -21.41 -18.43 -2.07
N LEU A 159 -21.48 -18.68 -0.78
CA LEU A 159 -20.38 -18.53 0.16
C LEU A 159 -20.28 -19.76 1.07
N LYS A 160 -19.12 -20.37 1.13
CA LYS A 160 -18.79 -21.35 2.16
C LYS A 160 -17.75 -20.74 3.07
N VAL A 161 -18.08 -20.55 4.35
CA VAL A 161 -17.11 -20.13 5.36
C VAL A 161 -16.55 -21.36 6.03
N HIS A 162 -15.29 -21.65 5.77
CA HIS A 162 -14.55 -22.79 6.37
C HIS A 162 -14.18 -22.48 7.81
N GLY A 163 -13.94 -21.24 8.15
CA GLY A 163 -13.69 -20.80 9.52
C GLY A 163 -13.58 -19.27 9.64
N LEU A 164 -13.98 -18.78 10.80
CA LEU A 164 -13.73 -17.42 11.27
C LEU A 164 -12.94 -17.54 12.56
N ALA A 165 -11.79 -16.92 12.65
CA ALA A 165 -10.95 -16.95 13.84
C ALA A 165 -10.67 -15.54 14.36
N LEU A 166 -10.62 -15.41 15.68
CA LEU A 166 -10.17 -14.24 16.41
C LEU A 166 -8.80 -14.53 16.99
N PHE A 167 -7.83 -13.64 16.83
CA PHE A 167 -6.47 -13.85 17.31
C PHE A 167 -5.74 -12.55 17.58
N ASN A 168 -4.55 -12.66 18.18
CA ASN A 168 -3.65 -11.55 18.38
C ASN A 168 -2.41 -11.70 17.53
N ARG A 169 -2.03 -10.60 16.88
CA ARG A 169 -0.71 -10.42 16.29
C ARG A 169 0.05 -9.36 17.07
N GLU A 170 1.37 -9.44 17.04
CA GLU A 170 2.22 -8.36 17.48
C GLU A 170 1.95 -7.12 16.61
N ILE A 171 1.79 -5.98 17.26
CA ILE A 171 1.62 -4.70 16.57
C ILE A 171 3.03 -4.18 16.34
N PRO A 172 3.46 -3.99 15.09
CA PRO A 172 4.77 -3.43 14.80
C PRO A 172 4.83 -1.96 15.20
N ASP A 173 6.03 -1.42 15.24
CA ASP A 173 6.26 0.02 15.35
C ASP A 173 5.60 0.76 14.17
N GLU A 174 5.39 2.07 14.33
CA GLU A 174 4.79 2.93 13.29
C GLU A 174 5.49 2.80 11.94
N ASN A 175 6.81 2.66 11.96
CA ASN A 175 7.63 2.48 10.77
C ASN A 175 8.23 1.08 10.77
N VAL A 176 7.99 0.34 9.69
CA VAL A 176 8.57 -0.98 9.46
C VAL A 176 9.63 -0.87 8.38
N TYR A 177 10.83 -1.40 8.67
CA TYR A 177 12.00 -1.30 7.79
C TYR A 177 12.50 -2.66 7.36
N ILE A 178 13.03 -2.73 6.12
CA ILE A 178 13.94 -3.78 5.67
C ILE A 178 15.22 -3.14 5.14
N GLN A 179 16.32 -3.88 5.22
CA GLN A 179 17.64 -3.37 4.86
C GLN A 179 18.50 -4.47 4.25
N THR A 180 19.24 -4.10 3.21
CA THR A 180 20.36 -4.89 2.65
C THR A 180 21.66 -4.08 2.75
N ASP A 181 22.70 -4.50 2.06
CA ASP A 181 23.92 -3.69 1.95
C ASP A 181 23.71 -2.47 1.03
N ALA A 182 22.74 -2.53 0.11
CA ALA A 182 22.48 -1.45 -0.86
C ALA A 182 21.54 -0.37 -0.31
N TYR A 183 20.42 -0.78 0.23
CA TYR A 183 19.35 0.13 0.65
C TYR A 183 18.78 -0.22 2.01
N LYS A 184 18.30 0.82 2.70
CA LYS A 184 17.31 0.71 3.75
C LYS A 184 16.02 1.37 3.28
N ILE A 185 14.92 0.63 3.29
CA ILE A 185 13.60 1.16 2.95
C ILE A 185 12.63 0.99 4.11
N GLY A 186 11.62 1.85 4.18
CA GLY A 186 10.62 1.81 5.24
C GLY A 186 9.25 2.27 4.81
N VAL A 187 8.23 1.64 5.39
CA VAL A 187 6.82 2.01 5.21
C VAL A 187 6.27 2.60 6.50
N ASN A 188 5.35 3.55 6.41
CA ASN A 188 4.70 4.15 7.57
C ASN A 188 3.26 3.63 7.72
N LEU A 189 2.96 2.97 8.83
CA LEU A 189 1.66 2.35 9.07
C LEU A 189 0.54 3.36 9.35
N LEU A 190 0.86 4.57 9.81
CA LEU A 190 -0.11 5.65 9.90
C LEU A 190 -0.56 6.13 8.52
N TRP A 191 0.29 5.98 7.52
CA TRP A 191 0.02 6.41 6.14
C TRP A 191 -0.22 5.23 5.21
N GLY A 192 -1.13 4.32 5.62
CA GLY A 192 -1.56 3.18 4.81
C GLY A 192 -0.44 2.24 4.37
N GLY A 193 0.70 2.28 5.05
CA GLY A 193 1.88 1.50 4.69
C GLY A 193 2.54 1.93 3.38
N ALA A 194 2.37 3.19 2.96
CA ALA A 194 3.10 3.75 1.82
C ALA A 194 4.60 3.85 2.10
N LEU A 195 5.42 3.79 1.05
CA LEU A 195 6.87 3.93 1.17
C LEU A 195 7.21 5.36 1.58
N SER A 196 7.76 5.51 2.78
CA SER A 196 8.06 6.80 3.42
C SER A 196 9.55 7.02 3.67
N TYR A 197 10.37 5.99 3.44
CA TYR A 197 11.80 6.02 3.70
C TYR A 197 12.56 5.21 2.66
N MET A 198 13.60 5.82 2.10
CA MET A 198 14.61 5.16 1.28
C MET A 198 15.96 5.85 1.51
N GLU A 199 16.96 5.10 1.92
CA GLU A 199 18.34 5.53 2.14
C GLU A 199 19.25 4.64 1.30
N ASP A 200 20.16 5.25 0.54
CA ASP A 200 21.21 4.55 -0.17
C ASP A 200 22.39 4.32 0.78
N LEU A 201 22.74 3.06 0.99
CA LEU A 201 23.81 2.64 1.90
C LEU A 201 25.15 2.37 1.17
N ASN A 202 25.11 2.25 -0.16
CA ASN A 202 26.30 2.08 -0.99
C ASN A 202 27.01 3.40 -1.30
N SER A 203 26.21 4.48 -1.40
CA SER A 203 26.71 5.81 -1.69
C SER A 203 26.81 6.61 -0.39
N ASN A 204 27.88 7.39 -0.26
CA ASN A 204 28.03 8.27 0.89
C ASN A 204 27.19 9.55 0.70
N VAL A 205 25.87 9.39 0.75
CA VAL A 205 24.90 10.47 0.53
C VAL A 205 24.84 11.37 1.75
N GLU A 206 25.09 12.65 1.54
CA GLU A 206 25.15 13.65 2.58
C GLU A 206 24.24 14.84 2.22
N ALA A 207 23.60 15.43 3.23
CA ALA A 207 22.99 16.74 3.13
C ALA A 207 23.95 17.79 3.71
N VAL A 208 24.15 18.88 2.98
CA VAL A 208 24.98 20.01 3.37
C VAL A 208 24.19 21.32 3.35
N GLU A 209 24.55 22.25 4.23
CA GLU A 209 24.00 23.59 4.20
C GLU A 209 24.99 24.54 3.52
N LYS A 210 24.52 25.24 2.50
CA LYS A 210 25.30 26.25 1.79
C LYS A 210 24.41 27.41 1.37
N ASP A 211 24.82 28.63 1.70
CA ASP A 211 24.09 29.85 1.37
C ASP A 211 22.60 29.86 1.80
N GLY A 212 22.32 29.22 2.98
CA GLY A 212 20.98 29.13 3.55
C GLY A 212 20.06 28.11 2.84
N ARG A 213 20.62 27.17 2.08
CA ARG A 213 19.90 26.09 1.38
C ARG A 213 20.54 24.75 1.70
N ILE A 214 19.74 23.69 1.59
CA ILE A 214 20.20 22.30 1.68
C ILE A 214 20.44 21.74 0.28
N PHE A 215 21.60 21.10 0.12
CA PHE A 215 21.97 20.32 -1.06
C PHE A 215 22.22 18.89 -0.64
N VAL A 216 21.84 17.94 -1.48
CA VAL A 216 22.04 16.51 -1.25
C VAL A 216 22.81 15.90 -2.42
N ASP A 217 23.89 15.19 -2.11
CA ASP A 217 24.71 14.52 -3.09
C ASP A 217 25.57 13.43 -2.43
N SER A 218 26.20 12.60 -3.23
CA SER A 218 27.27 11.72 -2.78
C SER A 218 28.52 12.54 -2.43
N ASP A 219 29.10 12.32 -1.24
CA ASP A 219 30.24 13.12 -0.73
C ASP A 219 29.99 14.65 -0.75
N ALA A 220 28.75 15.08 -0.48
CA ALA A 220 28.38 16.50 -0.62
C ALA A 220 29.24 17.45 0.21
N GLY A 221 29.67 17.05 1.40
CA GLY A 221 30.56 17.86 2.25
C GLY A 221 31.86 18.25 1.55
N LYS A 222 32.47 17.34 0.82
CA LYS A 222 33.67 17.58 0.02
C LYS A 222 33.37 18.35 -1.25
N ARG A 223 32.32 17.94 -1.97
CA ARG A 223 31.92 18.52 -3.26
C ARG A 223 31.56 19.99 -3.16
N TYR A 224 30.76 20.36 -2.19
CA TYR A 224 30.29 21.73 -2.00
C TYR A 224 31.21 22.54 -1.07
N ASN A 225 32.22 21.92 -0.44
CA ASN A 225 33.07 22.51 0.58
C ASN A 225 32.22 23.19 1.67
N ALA A 226 31.26 22.45 2.19
CA ALA A 226 30.24 22.91 3.14
C ALA A 226 30.09 21.89 4.28
N PRO A 227 29.63 22.32 5.49
CA PRO A 227 29.44 21.39 6.59
C PRO A 227 28.30 20.40 6.28
N VAL A 228 28.54 19.12 6.57
CA VAL A 228 27.52 18.07 6.54
C VAL A 228 26.58 18.29 7.71
N VAL A 229 25.28 18.35 7.42
CA VAL A 229 24.21 18.55 8.40
C VAL A 229 23.38 17.28 8.63
N ASN A 230 23.40 16.36 7.64
CA ASN A 230 22.76 15.05 7.74
C ASN A 230 23.54 14.04 6.88
N SER A 231 23.82 12.86 7.44
CA SER A 231 24.52 11.74 6.76
C SER A 231 23.64 10.49 6.56
N ASN A 232 22.42 10.50 7.05
CA ASN A 232 21.43 9.43 6.87
C ASN A 232 20.20 10.03 6.17
N VAL A 233 20.38 10.36 4.89
CA VAL A 233 19.39 11.14 4.14
C VAL A 233 18.26 10.24 3.67
N ASN A 234 17.04 10.49 4.14
CA ASN A 234 15.85 9.91 3.53
C ASN A 234 15.55 10.63 2.20
N LEU A 235 15.50 9.87 1.12
CA LEU A 235 15.32 10.39 -0.25
C LEU A 235 13.85 10.58 -0.63
N ILE A 236 12.91 10.04 0.18
CA ILE A 236 11.48 10.17 -0.04
C ILE A 236 10.92 11.34 0.75
N ASN A 237 10.11 12.18 0.12
CA ASN A 237 9.40 13.22 0.84
C ASN A 237 8.22 12.62 1.60
N ARG A 238 8.15 12.90 2.89
CA ARG A 238 7.15 12.40 3.84
C ARG A 238 6.53 13.51 4.68
N ALA A 239 6.38 14.69 4.15
CA ALA A 239 5.87 15.83 4.89
C ALA A 239 4.38 15.71 5.24
N ASP A 240 3.61 14.98 4.46
CA ASP A 240 2.18 14.72 4.69
C ASP A 240 1.69 13.44 3.98
N THR A 241 0.41 13.09 4.16
CA THR A 241 -0.24 11.90 3.56
C THR A 241 -0.31 11.92 2.04
N GLY A 242 -0.24 13.09 1.41
CA GLY A 242 -0.33 13.26 -0.04
C GLY A 242 1.00 13.08 -0.76
N ARG A 243 2.12 13.14 -0.02
CA ARG A 243 3.46 12.88 -0.54
C ARG A 243 3.78 11.38 -0.48
N LEU A 244 5.00 10.95 -0.26
CA LEU A 244 5.40 9.54 -0.22
C LEU A 244 5.60 8.93 -1.63
N VAL A 245 5.90 7.62 -1.67
CA VAL A 245 5.72 6.82 -2.88
C VAL A 245 4.54 5.90 -2.64
N GLN A 246 3.45 6.10 -3.38
CA GLN A 246 2.17 5.51 -3.05
C GLN A 246 1.26 5.29 -4.26
N GLN A 247 0.24 4.47 -4.05
CA GLN A 247 -0.85 4.28 -4.99
C GLN A 247 -1.84 5.46 -4.86
N SER A 248 -2.21 6.05 -6.00
CA SER A 248 -3.20 7.14 -6.08
C SER A 248 -3.98 7.01 -7.39
N TYR A 249 -5.29 6.85 -7.28
CA TYR A 249 -6.12 6.56 -8.45
C TYR A 249 -7.30 7.52 -8.57
N TYR A 250 -7.75 7.73 -9.80
CA TYR A 250 -8.81 8.68 -10.12
C TYR A 250 -9.99 7.98 -10.78
N GLY A 251 -11.17 8.10 -10.17
CA GLY A 251 -12.45 7.71 -10.73
C GLY A 251 -13.28 8.90 -11.12
N SER A 252 -14.20 8.72 -12.03
CA SER A 252 -15.20 9.72 -12.40
C SER A 252 -16.56 9.05 -12.45
N PHE A 253 -17.40 9.33 -11.45
CA PHE A 253 -18.64 8.61 -11.19
C PHE A 253 -19.88 9.48 -11.39
N ALA A 254 -19.84 10.41 -12.33
CA ALA A 254 -20.97 11.29 -12.61
C ALA A 254 -22.28 10.50 -12.78
N GLY A 255 -23.29 10.86 -11.98
CA GLY A 255 -24.63 10.27 -12.09
C GLY A 255 -24.86 8.95 -11.38
N GLN A 256 -23.91 8.47 -10.57
CA GLN A 256 -24.01 7.16 -9.88
C GLN A 256 -24.20 7.26 -8.36
N GLY A 257 -24.61 8.42 -7.86
CA GLY A 257 -24.82 8.62 -6.43
C GLY A 257 -23.55 8.85 -5.64
N TYR A 258 -22.38 8.94 -6.28
CA TYR A 258 -21.17 9.37 -5.64
C TYR A 258 -21.22 10.89 -5.39
N GLU A 259 -20.98 11.31 -4.17
CA GLU A 259 -20.90 12.70 -3.78
C GLU A 259 -19.43 13.16 -3.84
N ASN A 260 -19.13 14.07 -4.75
CA ASN A 260 -17.77 14.58 -4.93
C ASN A 260 -17.30 15.37 -3.69
N GLY A 261 -16.01 15.22 -3.36
CA GLY A 261 -15.34 16.08 -2.40
C GLY A 261 -14.89 17.40 -3.01
N VAL A 262 -14.17 18.20 -2.22
CA VAL A 262 -13.59 19.48 -2.67
C VAL A 262 -12.12 19.53 -2.28
N TYR A 263 -11.25 19.86 -3.26
CA TYR A 263 -9.83 20.07 -3.04
C TYR A 263 -9.40 21.42 -3.64
N MET A 264 -8.77 22.26 -2.84
CA MET A 264 -8.33 23.61 -3.22
C MET A 264 -9.44 24.47 -3.88
N GLY A 265 -10.67 24.32 -3.39
CA GLY A 265 -11.85 25.04 -3.88
C GLY A 265 -12.48 24.48 -5.16
N ASN A 266 -11.95 23.41 -5.72
CA ASN A 266 -12.48 22.74 -6.90
C ASN A 266 -13.20 21.45 -6.52
N VAL A 267 -14.26 21.12 -7.27
CA VAL A 267 -14.89 19.80 -7.19
C VAL A 267 -13.86 18.75 -7.56
N TRP A 268 -13.73 17.70 -6.72
CA TRP A 268 -12.76 16.65 -6.87
C TRP A 268 -13.45 15.32 -7.02
N ASP A 269 -13.04 14.57 -8.03
CA ASP A 269 -13.57 13.24 -8.30
C ASP A 269 -13.12 12.23 -7.23
N TYR A 270 -13.70 11.03 -7.23
CA TYR A 270 -13.27 9.92 -6.41
C TYR A 270 -11.77 9.65 -6.58
N ASN A 271 -11.03 9.69 -5.49
CA ASN A 271 -9.59 9.56 -5.51
C ASN A 271 -9.09 8.79 -4.29
N PRO A 272 -9.12 7.45 -4.34
CA PRO A 272 -8.50 6.63 -3.29
C PRO A 272 -6.99 6.85 -3.28
N VAL A 273 -6.45 7.19 -2.11
CA VAL A 273 -5.03 7.46 -1.88
C VAL A 273 -4.53 6.62 -0.71
N GLN A 274 -3.42 5.90 -0.92
CA GLN A 274 -2.89 4.95 0.05
C GLN A 274 -2.52 5.61 1.37
N GLY A 275 -1.84 6.75 1.35
CA GLY A 275 -1.37 7.44 2.57
C GLY A 275 -2.48 8.04 3.41
N GLY A 276 -3.59 8.42 2.81
CA GLY A 276 -4.70 9.09 3.48
C GLY A 276 -5.33 10.20 2.65
N ASN A 277 -5.81 11.26 3.28
CA ASN A 277 -6.52 12.36 2.64
C ASN A 277 -5.84 13.72 2.86
N GLN A 278 -6.38 14.77 2.20
CA GLN A 278 -5.87 16.14 2.29
C GLN A 278 -5.91 16.77 3.70
N PHE A 279 -6.59 16.13 4.65
CA PHE A 279 -6.68 16.57 6.05
C PHE A 279 -5.63 15.91 6.94
N ASN A 280 -4.68 15.14 6.36
CA ASN A 280 -3.71 14.32 7.08
C ASN A 280 -4.36 13.24 7.96
N GLU A 281 -5.51 12.74 7.57
CA GLU A 281 -6.14 11.60 8.19
C GLU A 281 -5.62 10.30 7.56
N ASN A 282 -5.52 9.26 8.36
CA ASN A 282 -4.80 8.04 8.04
C ASN A 282 -5.69 6.99 7.37
N SER A 283 -5.19 6.34 6.33
CA SER A 283 -5.79 5.13 5.77
C SER A 283 -5.69 3.96 6.75
N LYS A 284 -6.65 3.04 6.67
CA LYS A 284 -6.72 1.88 7.56
C LYS A 284 -5.76 0.79 7.07
N ILE A 285 -4.86 0.32 7.92
CA ILE A 285 -4.14 -0.94 7.68
C ILE A 285 -5.10 -2.10 7.95
N VAL A 286 -5.26 -2.95 6.95
CA VAL A 286 -6.09 -4.17 7.00
C VAL A 286 -5.25 -5.37 7.38
N ASP A 287 -4.10 -5.56 6.72
CA ASP A 287 -3.15 -6.64 7.01
C ASP A 287 -1.72 -6.16 6.79
N ILE A 288 -0.81 -6.69 7.57
CA ILE A 288 0.63 -6.50 7.42
C ILE A 288 1.36 -7.81 7.66
N ARG A 289 2.35 -8.11 6.83
CA ARG A 289 3.32 -9.19 7.01
C ARG A 289 4.68 -8.69 6.60
N TYR A 290 5.69 -9.01 7.36
CA TYR A 290 7.06 -8.62 7.03
C TYR A 290 8.07 -9.60 7.61
N ASP A 291 9.21 -9.67 6.94
CA ASP A 291 10.40 -10.40 7.36
C ASP A 291 11.64 -9.55 7.06
N GLU A 292 12.82 -10.16 7.05
CA GLU A 292 14.07 -9.48 6.73
C GLU A 292 14.21 -9.06 5.26
N ASN A 293 13.40 -9.61 4.35
CA ASN A 293 13.53 -9.46 2.91
C ASN A 293 12.38 -8.66 2.27
N SER A 294 11.20 -8.64 2.90
CA SER A 294 10.01 -8.05 2.31
C SER A 294 9.03 -7.50 3.33
N ILE A 295 8.22 -6.52 2.89
CA ILE A 295 7.09 -5.98 3.64
C ILE A 295 5.87 -6.08 2.73
N TYR A 296 4.83 -6.82 3.16
CA TYR A 296 3.52 -6.80 2.53
C TYR A 296 2.56 -5.97 3.35
N ILE A 297 1.83 -5.10 2.69
CA ILE A 297 0.78 -4.25 3.25
C ILE A 297 -0.51 -4.46 2.47
N LYS A 298 -1.63 -4.52 3.18
CA LYS A 298 -2.97 -4.32 2.65
C LYS A 298 -3.62 -3.19 3.43
N CYS A 299 -4.07 -2.16 2.74
CA CYS A 299 -4.79 -1.06 3.36
C CYS A 299 -6.13 -0.80 2.69
N GLN A 300 -7.00 -0.13 3.43
CA GLN A 300 -8.24 0.46 2.94
C GLN A 300 -8.02 1.96 2.86
N PRO A 301 -7.86 2.53 1.63
CA PRO A 301 -7.47 3.93 1.44
C PRO A 301 -8.61 4.89 1.79
N LEU A 302 -8.26 6.15 2.01
CA LEU A 302 -9.22 7.24 2.09
C LEU A 302 -9.43 7.90 0.73
N ASP A 303 -10.59 8.52 0.57
CA ASP A 303 -10.87 9.42 -0.55
C ASP A 303 -10.20 10.77 -0.30
N TRP A 304 -9.28 11.18 -1.19
CA TRP A 304 -8.42 12.35 -1.00
C TRP A 304 -9.15 13.62 -0.59
N ALA A 305 -10.28 13.90 -1.21
CA ALA A 305 -11.00 15.15 -1.02
C ALA A 305 -12.07 15.10 0.07
N LYS A 306 -12.17 14.02 0.83
CA LYS A 306 -13.20 13.81 1.85
C LYS A 306 -12.61 13.53 3.23
N GLU A 307 -13.44 13.74 4.26
CA GLU A 307 -13.08 13.44 5.64
C GLU A 307 -13.03 11.93 5.93
N LYS A 308 -12.47 11.55 7.04
CA LYS A 308 -12.12 10.17 7.43
C LYS A 308 -13.25 9.15 7.41
N GLU A 309 -14.49 9.56 7.65
CA GLU A 309 -15.65 8.69 7.52
C GLU A 309 -15.90 8.19 6.09
N HIS A 310 -15.25 8.79 5.10
CA HIS A 310 -15.31 8.39 3.71
C HIS A 310 -14.17 7.44 3.32
N ILE A 311 -14.00 6.36 4.10
CA ILE A 311 -13.15 5.23 3.73
C ILE A 311 -13.67 4.66 2.41
N THR A 312 -12.79 4.50 1.42
CA THR A 312 -13.20 3.98 0.12
C THR A 312 -13.52 2.48 0.18
N PRO A 313 -14.50 1.99 -0.57
CA PRO A 313 -14.77 0.56 -0.67
C PRO A 313 -13.76 -0.11 -1.61
N SER A 314 -12.48 -0.06 -1.25
CA SER A 314 -11.40 -0.59 -2.05
C SER A 314 -10.26 -1.09 -1.17
N TYR A 315 -9.40 -1.94 -1.74
CA TYR A 315 -8.13 -2.32 -1.13
C TYR A 315 -6.97 -1.93 -2.03
N MET A 316 -5.92 -1.41 -1.40
CA MET A 316 -4.58 -1.26 -1.96
C MET A 316 -3.64 -2.23 -1.27
N GLU A 317 -2.95 -3.03 -2.07
CA GLU A 317 -1.95 -3.98 -1.59
C GLU A 317 -0.61 -3.61 -2.20
N ALA A 318 0.45 -3.71 -1.42
CA ALA A 318 1.81 -3.47 -1.87
C ALA A 318 2.78 -4.46 -1.20
N THR A 319 3.71 -4.99 -1.99
CA THR A 319 4.85 -5.76 -1.49
C THR A 319 6.13 -5.04 -1.85
N TYR A 320 6.89 -4.65 -0.84
CA TYR A 320 8.17 -3.95 -0.95
C TYR A 320 9.31 -4.93 -0.75
N ALA A 321 10.28 -4.95 -1.65
CA ALA A 321 11.47 -5.78 -1.57
C ALA A 321 12.70 -5.04 -2.11
N ILE A 322 13.90 -5.42 -1.68
CA ILE A 322 15.17 -4.93 -2.22
C ILE A 322 15.80 -6.05 -3.03
N GLU A 323 16.00 -5.82 -4.33
CA GLU A 323 16.55 -6.78 -5.28
C GLU A 323 17.86 -6.21 -5.88
N GLY A 324 19.00 -6.44 -5.22
CA GLY A 324 20.29 -5.86 -5.62
C GLY A 324 20.27 -4.33 -5.51
N ASP A 325 20.53 -3.64 -6.61
CA ASP A 325 20.52 -2.18 -6.70
C ASP A 325 19.14 -1.59 -7.08
N LEU A 326 18.08 -2.36 -6.89
CA LEU A 326 16.71 -1.97 -7.15
C LEU A 326 15.82 -2.17 -5.91
N VAL A 327 14.94 -1.22 -5.66
CA VAL A 327 13.77 -1.41 -4.79
C VAL A 327 12.59 -1.76 -5.68
N LYS A 328 12.07 -2.97 -5.55
CA LYS A 328 10.88 -3.44 -6.27
C LYS A 328 9.65 -3.27 -5.40
N VAL A 329 8.59 -2.76 -6.00
CA VAL A 329 7.28 -2.69 -5.35
C VAL A 329 6.22 -3.28 -6.28
N SER A 330 5.56 -4.35 -5.80
CA SER A 330 4.44 -4.97 -6.50
C SER A 330 3.15 -4.46 -5.90
N CYS A 331 2.32 -3.83 -6.72
CA CYS A 331 1.05 -3.20 -6.33
C CYS A 331 -0.15 -3.95 -6.87
N ARG A 332 -1.23 -4.00 -6.07
CA ARG A 332 -2.53 -4.48 -6.47
C ARG A 332 -3.63 -3.56 -5.93
N PHE A 333 -4.58 -3.21 -6.77
CA PHE A 333 -5.76 -2.42 -6.40
C PHE A 333 -7.02 -3.17 -6.76
N THR A 334 -7.98 -3.24 -5.82
CA THR A 334 -9.31 -3.79 -6.05
C THR A 334 -10.37 -2.80 -5.55
N ASP A 335 -11.23 -2.36 -6.45
CA ASP A 335 -12.40 -1.52 -6.12
C ASP A 335 -13.67 -2.38 -6.01
N PHE A 336 -14.46 -2.14 -4.97
CA PHE A 336 -15.71 -2.84 -4.68
C PHE A 336 -16.93 -1.91 -4.72
N SER A 337 -16.77 -0.68 -5.22
CA SER A 337 -17.81 0.34 -5.19
C SER A 337 -19.00 0.03 -6.11
N GLY A 338 -18.78 -0.72 -7.18
CA GLY A 338 -19.76 -0.91 -8.24
C GLY A 338 -19.88 0.30 -9.17
N TYR A 339 -19.08 1.33 -8.99
CA TYR A 339 -19.10 2.52 -9.84
C TYR A 339 -18.49 2.24 -11.22
N ILE A 340 -18.98 2.96 -12.23
CA ILE A 340 -18.44 2.91 -13.59
C ILE A 340 -17.66 4.21 -13.82
N ALA A 341 -16.35 4.09 -13.93
CA ALA A 341 -15.47 5.23 -14.14
C ALA A 341 -15.20 5.48 -15.64
N ASN A 342 -14.97 6.75 -15.98
CA ASN A 342 -14.36 7.11 -17.26
C ASN A 342 -12.86 6.86 -17.24
N VAL A 343 -12.25 6.79 -18.43
CA VAL A 343 -10.79 6.74 -18.57
C VAL A 343 -10.18 8.03 -18.01
N ARG A 344 -9.24 7.86 -17.09
CA ARG A 344 -8.49 8.93 -16.45
C ARG A 344 -7.00 8.58 -16.47
N ASP A 345 -6.17 9.56 -16.20
CA ASP A 345 -4.76 9.35 -15.89
C ASP A 345 -4.67 8.79 -14.47
N GLN A 346 -4.10 7.60 -14.34
CA GLN A 346 -3.83 6.95 -13.05
C GLN A 346 -2.36 7.10 -12.72
N GLU A 347 -2.05 7.40 -11.47
CA GLU A 347 -0.68 7.51 -10.97
C GLU A 347 -0.19 6.14 -10.46
N ILE A 348 0.77 5.55 -11.17
CA ILE A 348 1.26 4.18 -10.94
C ILE A 348 2.80 4.09 -10.85
N PRO A 349 3.45 4.62 -9.80
CA PRO A 349 2.91 5.29 -8.62
C PRO A 349 2.89 6.82 -8.74
N ALA A 350 2.31 7.47 -7.72
CA ALA A 350 2.69 8.81 -7.32
C ALA A 350 4.02 8.72 -6.57
N PHE A 351 5.05 9.42 -7.03
CA PHE A 351 6.39 9.36 -6.47
C PHE A 351 6.89 10.75 -6.08
N TYR A 352 7.05 10.97 -4.79
CA TYR A 352 7.55 12.21 -4.23
C TYR A 352 8.93 12.01 -3.61
N CYS A 353 9.95 12.69 -4.15
CA CYS A 353 11.29 12.72 -3.58
C CYS A 353 11.63 14.11 -3.00
N ILE A 354 12.74 14.20 -2.32
CA ILE A 354 13.21 15.44 -1.71
C ILE A 354 13.53 16.51 -2.76
N GLU A 355 13.22 17.78 -2.48
CA GLU A 355 13.40 18.92 -3.41
C GLU A 355 14.86 19.18 -3.83
N PRO A 356 15.90 18.90 -3.03
CA PRO A 356 17.30 19.04 -3.51
C PRO A 356 17.61 18.28 -4.80
N PHE A 357 16.80 17.28 -5.16
CA PHE A 357 16.82 16.68 -6.50
C PHE A 357 15.75 17.36 -7.35
N ASN A 358 16.14 18.38 -8.13
CA ASN A 358 15.19 19.27 -8.82
C ASN A 358 15.44 19.40 -10.34
N ARG A 359 16.39 18.67 -10.89
CA ARG A 359 16.59 18.55 -12.34
C ARG A 359 15.98 17.24 -12.83
N TYR A 360 14.96 17.35 -13.64
CA TYR A 360 14.23 16.19 -14.15
C TYR A 360 14.95 15.57 -15.35
N VAL A 361 15.12 14.25 -15.36
CA VAL A 361 15.83 13.47 -16.37
C VAL A 361 14.95 12.35 -16.91
N TYR A 362 14.97 12.18 -18.24
CA TYR A 362 14.27 11.12 -18.93
C TYR A 362 14.91 10.81 -20.29
N TYR A 363 14.55 9.69 -20.91
CA TYR A 363 14.95 9.39 -22.27
C TYR A 363 13.91 9.91 -23.27
N GLY A 364 14.17 11.06 -23.89
CA GLY A 364 13.30 11.69 -24.90
C GLY A 364 13.58 11.29 -26.35
N GLY A 365 14.48 10.31 -26.58
CA GLY A 365 14.87 9.82 -27.90
C GLY A 365 13.92 8.76 -28.47
N ASP A 366 14.22 8.30 -29.69
CA ASP A 366 13.43 7.30 -30.43
C ASP A 366 14.08 5.89 -30.50
N LYS A 367 15.27 5.72 -29.89
CA LYS A 367 16.04 4.47 -29.87
C LYS A 367 16.38 4.06 -28.43
N PRO A 368 15.39 3.52 -27.70
CA PRO A 368 15.60 3.17 -26.30
C PRO A 368 16.76 2.20 -26.11
N TRP A 369 17.47 2.34 -25.00
CA TRP A 369 18.57 1.49 -24.56
C TRP A 369 19.80 1.46 -25.50
N THR A 370 20.04 2.56 -26.24
CA THR A 370 21.21 2.70 -27.15
C THR A 370 22.29 3.59 -26.60
N ASN A 371 22.23 4.01 -25.35
CA ASN A 371 23.12 4.98 -24.71
C ASN A 371 23.11 6.38 -25.38
N ASP A 372 22.02 6.70 -26.08
CA ASP A 372 21.80 8.06 -26.60
C ASP A 372 21.65 9.06 -25.45
N THR A 373 21.84 10.34 -25.76
CA THR A 373 21.77 11.42 -24.77
C THR A 373 20.42 11.50 -24.10
N LEU A 374 20.43 11.66 -22.77
CA LEU A 374 19.25 11.90 -21.96
C LEU A 374 18.78 13.35 -22.11
N SER A 375 17.48 13.55 -21.97
CA SER A 375 16.87 14.87 -21.84
C SER A 375 16.88 15.31 -20.38
N ILE A 376 17.19 16.58 -20.13
CA ILE A 376 17.24 17.16 -18.79
C ILE A 376 16.45 18.46 -18.78
N GLU A 377 15.48 18.56 -17.88
CA GLU A 377 14.70 19.77 -17.62
C GLU A 377 15.21 20.41 -16.32
N PRO A 378 15.94 21.52 -16.39
CA PRO A 378 16.68 22.04 -15.22
C PRO A 378 15.82 22.87 -14.25
N GLU A 379 14.65 23.34 -14.67
CA GLU A 379 13.80 24.24 -13.88
C GLU A 379 12.32 23.88 -14.11
N LEU A 380 11.95 22.65 -13.75
CA LEU A 380 10.61 22.15 -13.94
C LEU A 380 9.72 22.56 -12.77
N ILE A 381 8.82 23.50 -13.00
CA ILE A 381 7.82 23.95 -12.01
C ILE A 381 6.53 23.18 -12.24
N PHE A 382 5.95 22.71 -11.14
CA PHE A 382 4.68 22.02 -11.13
C PHE A 382 3.52 23.00 -10.83
N TRP A 383 2.30 22.46 -10.84
CA TRP A 383 1.10 23.19 -10.47
C TRP A 383 1.29 24.03 -9.17
N PRO A 384 0.68 25.20 -9.01
CA PRO A 384 -0.33 25.79 -9.91
C PRO A 384 0.24 26.63 -11.06
N ASP A 385 1.50 26.95 -11.07
CA ASP A 385 2.04 28.03 -11.91
C ASP A 385 2.33 27.58 -13.36
N ALA A 386 2.73 26.32 -13.55
CA ALA A 386 3.11 25.78 -14.86
C ALA A 386 2.12 24.72 -15.43
N GLY A 387 1.03 24.42 -14.75
CA GLY A 387 0.10 23.36 -15.15
C GLY A 387 0.63 21.94 -14.85
N TYR A 388 0.41 21.01 -15.78
CA TYR A 388 0.79 19.59 -15.62
C TYR A 388 1.68 19.17 -16.77
N PRO A 389 3.00 19.46 -16.72
CA PRO A 389 3.91 19.08 -17.78
C PRO A 389 4.03 17.56 -17.88
N LYS A 390 3.91 17.05 -19.12
CA LYS A 390 3.97 15.63 -19.44
C LYS A 390 5.15 15.37 -20.36
N PHE A 391 5.79 14.22 -20.10
CA PHE A 391 6.97 13.77 -20.81
C PHE A 391 6.75 12.35 -21.33
N ASN A 392 7.40 12.01 -22.43
CA ASN A 392 7.38 10.66 -22.97
C ASN A 392 8.79 10.07 -22.94
N SER A 393 8.97 8.96 -22.21
CA SER A 393 10.23 8.24 -22.09
C SER A 393 10.07 6.82 -22.60
N LEU A 394 10.63 6.52 -23.77
CA LEU A 394 10.55 5.19 -24.37
C LEU A 394 11.38 4.13 -23.61
N GLU A 395 12.18 4.53 -22.64
CA GLU A 395 12.88 3.63 -21.73
C GLU A 395 12.06 3.33 -20.45
N ASN A 396 10.83 3.82 -20.36
CA ASN A 396 9.89 3.55 -19.26
C ASN A 396 10.35 4.03 -17.87
N TRP A 397 11.28 4.99 -17.81
CA TRP A 397 11.78 5.55 -16.58
C TRP A 397 12.00 7.06 -16.67
N SER A 398 12.02 7.68 -15.51
CA SER A 398 12.51 9.03 -15.31
C SER A 398 13.08 9.18 -13.91
N ALA A 399 13.81 10.27 -13.68
CA ALA A 399 14.49 10.54 -12.42
C ALA A 399 14.53 12.02 -12.09
N PHE A 400 14.77 12.34 -10.82
CA PHE A 400 15.27 13.63 -10.38
C PHE A 400 16.70 13.49 -9.88
N ILE A 401 17.56 14.43 -10.26
CA ILE A 401 18.97 14.50 -9.88
C ILE A 401 19.30 15.83 -9.23
N GLY A 402 20.46 15.91 -8.60
CA GLY A 402 20.97 17.11 -7.93
C GLY A 402 21.01 18.34 -8.82
N GLU A 403 21.00 19.53 -8.21
CA GLU A 403 20.84 20.81 -8.88
C GLU A 403 21.99 21.14 -9.83
N PHE A 404 23.22 20.74 -9.54
CA PHE A 404 24.39 21.26 -10.26
C PHE A 404 25.04 20.29 -11.25
N ASP A 405 24.93 19.00 -11.00
CA ASP A 405 25.52 17.98 -11.88
C ASP A 405 24.73 16.67 -11.87
N ASP A 406 25.20 15.69 -12.61
CA ASP A 406 24.54 14.39 -12.80
C ASP A 406 25.04 13.34 -11.81
N SER A 407 25.66 13.75 -10.70
CA SER A 407 26.40 12.86 -9.81
C SER A 407 25.53 11.94 -8.97
N PHE A 408 24.32 12.40 -8.59
CA PHE A 408 23.43 11.60 -7.77
C PHE A 408 21.97 12.01 -7.95
N GLY A 409 21.08 11.04 -7.81
CA GLY A 409 19.65 11.23 -7.87
C GLY A 409 18.88 9.96 -7.57
N ILE A 410 17.56 10.00 -7.80
CA ILE A 410 16.64 8.90 -7.61
C ILE A 410 15.68 8.81 -8.80
N GLY A 411 15.42 7.59 -9.28
CA GLY A 411 14.56 7.34 -10.43
C GLY A 411 13.46 6.31 -10.14
N VAL A 412 12.44 6.34 -11.02
CA VAL A 412 11.34 5.39 -11.06
C VAL A 412 11.17 4.80 -12.45
N TYR A 413 10.93 3.50 -12.50
CA TYR A 413 10.69 2.71 -13.71
C TYR A 413 9.40 1.90 -13.56
N VAL A 414 8.57 1.87 -14.62
CA VAL A 414 7.38 1.01 -14.69
C VAL A 414 7.33 0.35 -16.06
N THR A 415 7.30 -0.97 -16.09
CA THR A 415 7.28 -1.73 -17.35
C THR A 415 6.11 -1.34 -18.25
N GLY A 416 6.42 -0.94 -19.49
CA GLY A 416 5.43 -0.63 -20.52
C GLY A 416 4.80 0.76 -20.44
N GLU A 417 5.15 1.57 -19.43
CA GLU A 417 4.63 2.92 -19.31
C GLU A 417 5.65 3.94 -19.84
N THR A 418 5.22 4.82 -20.70
CA THR A 418 6.08 5.82 -21.34
C THR A 418 5.69 7.25 -21.00
N GLU A 419 4.48 7.49 -20.51
CA GLU A 419 4.00 8.84 -20.18
C GLU A 419 4.27 9.14 -18.70
N PHE A 420 4.88 10.29 -18.45
CA PHE A 420 5.21 10.77 -17.12
C PHE A 420 4.66 12.18 -16.96
N LEU A 421 4.11 12.48 -15.80
CA LEU A 421 3.78 13.82 -15.35
C LEU A 421 4.79 14.18 -14.26
N SER A 422 5.41 15.36 -14.35
CA SER A 422 6.47 15.70 -13.42
C SER A 422 6.56 17.20 -13.12
N GLY A 423 7.17 17.53 -11.99
CA GLY A 423 7.44 18.91 -11.60
C GLY A 423 7.95 19.06 -10.18
N VAL A 424 8.34 20.28 -9.85
CA VAL A 424 8.80 20.64 -8.50
C VAL A 424 7.79 21.58 -7.86
N PHE A 425 7.33 21.23 -6.66
CA PHE A 425 6.54 22.09 -5.79
C PHE A 425 7.50 23.01 -5.05
N GLU A 426 7.72 24.17 -5.61
CA GLU A 426 8.70 25.10 -5.10
C GLU A 426 8.10 26.50 -4.92
N ARG A 427 7.81 26.84 -3.69
CA ARG A 427 7.60 28.24 -3.29
C ARG A 427 8.83 28.79 -2.59
N GLU A 428 9.51 27.94 -1.85
CA GLU A 428 10.74 28.23 -1.13
C GLU A 428 11.68 27.05 -1.31
N LYS A 429 12.98 27.31 -1.44
CA LYS A 429 13.99 26.24 -1.51
C LYS A 429 14.10 25.52 -0.19
N THR A 430 14.43 24.24 -0.21
CA THR A 430 14.65 23.43 0.98
C THR A 430 15.70 24.04 1.90
N THR A 431 15.33 24.25 3.14
CA THR A 431 16.20 24.79 4.20
C THR A 431 16.27 23.89 5.42
N ASN A 432 15.42 22.85 5.49
CA ASN A 432 15.41 21.90 6.58
C ASN A 432 16.58 20.90 6.45
N HIS A 433 17.33 20.69 7.54
CA HIS A 433 18.41 19.70 7.58
C HIS A 433 17.93 18.25 7.32
N ASP A 434 16.66 17.93 7.57
CA ASP A 434 15.97 16.75 7.06
C ASP A 434 15.05 17.16 5.89
N PRO A 435 15.51 17.09 4.64
CA PRO A 435 14.71 17.53 3.50
C PRO A 435 13.48 16.65 3.25
N SER A 436 13.40 15.48 3.87
CA SER A 436 12.26 14.57 3.69
C SER A 436 10.97 15.04 4.36
N ILE A 437 11.04 15.99 5.29
CA ILE A 437 9.89 16.58 5.99
C ILE A 437 9.60 18.01 5.54
N ASP A 438 10.31 18.51 4.54
CA ASP A 438 10.08 19.84 3.98
C ASP A 438 8.81 19.86 3.10
N GLY A 439 8.12 20.99 3.08
CA GLY A 439 6.94 21.19 2.24
C GLY A 439 7.25 21.25 0.75
N THR A 440 8.47 21.64 0.36
CA THR A 440 8.97 21.58 -1.00
C THR A 440 9.27 20.14 -1.39
N THR A 441 9.01 19.77 -2.65
CA THR A 441 9.16 18.38 -3.10
C THR A 441 9.28 18.30 -4.61
N SER A 442 10.03 17.31 -5.09
CA SER A 442 10.04 16.90 -6.49
C SER A 442 9.07 15.74 -6.70
N TYR A 443 8.35 15.75 -7.80
CA TYR A 443 7.24 14.84 -8.04
C TYR A 443 7.30 14.22 -9.45
N ILE A 444 7.10 12.92 -9.49
CA ILE A 444 6.86 12.15 -10.72
C ILE A 444 5.58 11.33 -10.53
N ALA A 445 4.65 11.41 -11.49
CA ALA A 445 3.63 10.39 -11.65
C ALA A 445 3.88 9.61 -12.93
N VAL A 446 4.03 8.31 -12.82
CA VAL A 446 3.99 7.42 -13.98
C VAL A 446 2.53 7.24 -14.37
N ILE A 447 2.17 7.53 -15.62
CA ILE A 447 0.77 7.64 -16.04
C ILE A 447 0.32 6.42 -16.84
N ARG A 448 -0.74 5.77 -16.34
CA ARG A 448 -1.52 4.79 -17.09
C ARG A 448 -2.92 5.33 -17.35
N LYS A 449 -3.30 5.39 -18.63
CA LYS A 449 -4.66 5.82 -19.03
C LYS A 449 -5.61 4.66 -18.98
N MET A 450 -6.43 4.58 -17.94
CA MET A 450 -7.44 3.54 -17.79
C MET A 450 -8.63 4.02 -16.95
N ALA A 451 -9.78 3.36 -17.12
CA ALA A 451 -10.91 3.49 -16.21
C ALA A 451 -10.70 2.56 -15.00
N LEU A 452 -10.96 3.04 -13.80
CA LEU A 452 -11.08 2.15 -12.64
C LEU A 452 -12.30 1.26 -12.85
N GLN A 453 -12.11 -0.05 -12.75
CA GLN A 453 -13.16 -1.03 -12.92
C GLN A 453 -13.43 -1.72 -11.60
N SER A 454 -14.64 -1.54 -11.07
CA SER A 454 -15.06 -2.29 -9.88
C SER A 454 -15.07 -3.79 -10.18
N TYR A 455 -14.71 -4.58 -9.18
CA TYR A 455 -14.66 -6.04 -9.26
C TYR A 455 -13.66 -6.59 -10.29
N THR A 456 -12.67 -5.80 -10.65
CA THR A 456 -11.61 -6.18 -11.57
C THR A 456 -10.28 -5.64 -11.05
N PRO A 457 -9.53 -6.44 -10.29
CA PRO A 457 -8.23 -6.01 -9.78
C PRO A 457 -7.28 -5.69 -10.91
N PHE A 458 -6.42 -4.69 -10.71
CA PHE A 458 -5.27 -4.49 -11.58
C PHE A 458 -3.98 -4.49 -10.78
N GLU A 459 -2.91 -4.92 -11.44
CA GLU A 459 -1.61 -5.13 -10.84
C GLU A 459 -0.52 -4.48 -11.69
N TYR A 460 0.55 -4.05 -11.05
CA TYR A 460 1.77 -3.58 -11.69
C TYR A 460 2.93 -3.62 -10.73
N ASP A 461 4.14 -3.69 -11.30
CA ASP A 461 5.38 -3.52 -10.58
C ASP A 461 6.00 -2.17 -10.95
N TYR A 462 6.58 -1.50 -9.96
CA TYR A 462 7.50 -0.40 -10.21
C TYR A 462 8.83 -0.63 -9.49
N TYR A 463 9.86 0.04 -9.98
CA TYR A 463 11.21 -0.07 -9.44
C TYR A 463 11.75 1.31 -9.14
N LEU A 464 12.50 1.43 -8.04
CA LEU A 464 13.26 2.62 -7.68
C LEU A 464 14.74 2.27 -7.64
N THR A 465 15.60 3.23 -8.00
CA THR A 465 17.06 3.12 -7.87
C THR A 465 17.66 4.50 -7.69
N THR A 466 18.89 4.53 -7.19
CA THR A 466 19.67 5.74 -6.99
C THR A 466 21.00 5.67 -7.74
N GLY A 467 21.72 6.76 -7.79
CA GLY A 467 23.03 6.90 -8.42
C GLY A 467 23.11 8.08 -9.36
N ASN A 468 24.17 8.14 -10.16
CA ASN A 468 24.26 9.08 -11.26
C ASN A 468 23.34 8.65 -12.43
N THR A 469 23.15 9.50 -13.43
CA THR A 469 22.24 9.24 -14.56
C THR A 469 22.58 7.97 -15.34
N THR A 470 23.87 7.61 -15.42
CA THR A 470 24.32 6.38 -16.09
C THR A 470 23.98 5.15 -15.26
N GLU A 471 24.25 5.18 -13.95
CA GLU A 471 23.93 4.08 -13.02
C GLU A 471 22.43 3.84 -12.96
N ILE A 472 21.61 4.89 -12.83
CA ILE A 472 20.15 4.78 -12.85
C ILE A 472 19.67 4.08 -14.12
N ARG A 473 20.16 4.51 -15.30
CA ARG A 473 19.80 3.91 -16.59
C ARG A 473 20.27 2.45 -16.69
N GLU A 474 21.48 2.13 -16.24
CA GLU A 474 22.03 0.77 -16.23
C GLU A 474 21.22 -0.15 -15.32
N ASN A 475 20.90 0.29 -14.10
CA ASN A 475 20.11 -0.48 -13.15
C ASN A 475 18.73 -0.80 -13.72
N PHE A 476 18.01 0.17 -14.29
CA PHE A 476 16.72 -0.07 -14.92
C PHE A 476 16.81 -0.94 -16.17
N SER A 477 17.92 -0.91 -16.91
CA SER A 477 18.12 -1.79 -18.07
C SER A 477 18.10 -3.28 -17.72
N THR A 478 18.38 -3.63 -16.47
CA THR A 478 18.37 -5.02 -16.00
C THR A 478 16.97 -5.61 -15.90
N VAL A 479 15.96 -4.76 -15.74
CA VAL A 479 14.53 -5.14 -15.65
C VAL A 479 13.72 -4.73 -16.88
N ALA A 480 14.32 -3.96 -17.79
CA ALA A 480 13.73 -3.61 -19.08
C ALA A 480 13.76 -4.84 -20.00
N LYS A 481 12.58 -5.41 -20.29
CA LYS A 481 12.42 -6.56 -21.19
C LYS A 481 11.37 -6.31 -22.26
#